data_c4ca4f43b9de56d222377bacdea0e6b7
#
_entry.id   c4ca4f43b9de56d222377bacdea0e6b7
#
_cell.length_a   1.000
_cell.length_b   1.000
_cell.length_c   1.000
_cell.angle_alpha   90.00
_cell.angle_beta   90.00
_cell.angle_gamma   90.00
#
_symmetry.space_group_name_H-M   'P 1'
#
loop_
_entity.id
_entity.type
_entity.pdbx_description
1 polymer ?
#
loop_
_entity_poly.entity_id
_entity_poly.type
_entity_poly.pdbx_seq_one_letter_code
_entity_poly.pdbx_strand_id
1 'polypeptide(L)'
;MKKIANFANKKVLVLGLAKSGESAARLLDKLGAIVTVNDGKPFEENPAAQSLLEEGIKVVTGGHPLELLDEDFELMVKNPGIPYDNAMVVRALEKKIPVITEVELAYLISEAPIIGITGSNGKTTTTTMIAQVLTAGGQNGLLSGNIGFPASQVAQTASSKDTLVMELSSFQLMGIEAFHPQIAVITNLMPTHLDYHGSVEDYAAAKWNVQKNMTAVDYLVLNFNQDWAKEMASQTQATVVPFSTTEKVDGAYLEGDVLTFRREAIMQAAEIGVPGSHNVENALATIAVAKLRGIDNQTIKEVLSAFGGVKHRLQYVGQVNEVAFYNDSKSTNILATQKALSGFDNSKVILIAGGLDRGNEFDELVPDLKGLKKMVILGQSAARVKRAADQAGVSYLDATDVRDAAHKAFAQAEPGDIVLLSPANASWDIYSNFEVRGDEFLAAFEELKG
;
A
#
# COMPACT_ATOMS: atom_id res chain seq x y z
N MET A 1 14.00 -17.52 -9.79
CA MET A 1 14.68 -16.28 -10.24
C MET A 1 15.39 -16.55 -11.57
N LYS A 2 15.13 -15.72 -12.58
CA LYS A 2 15.84 -15.77 -13.86
C LYS A 2 17.35 -15.62 -13.65
N LYS A 3 18.16 -16.38 -14.39
CA LYS A 3 19.60 -16.18 -14.42
C LYS A 3 19.91 -15.02 -15.37
N ILE A 4 20.26 -13.88 -14.81
CA ILE A 4 20.65 -12.70 -15.58
C ILE A 4 22.11 -12.35 -15.29
N ALA A 5 22.88 -12.11 -16.35
CA ALA A 5 24.30 -11.72 -16.24
C ALA A 5 24.49 -10.20 -16.33
N ASN A 6 23.42 -9.44 -16.43
CA ASN A 6 23.45 -8.01 -16.75
C ASN A 6 24.09 -7.13 -15.67
N PHE A 7 24.29 -7.66 -14.46
CA PHE A 7 24.84 -6.91 -13.32
C PHE A 7 26.25 -7.34 -12.91
N ALA A 8 26.73 -8.47 -13.42
CA ALA A 8 28.05 -8.97 -13.04
C ALA A 8 29.16 -7.94 -13.34
N ASN A 9 29.94 -7.60 -12.31
CA ASN A 9 31.00 -6.59 -12.29
C ASN A 9 30.56 -5.13 -12.55
N LYS A 10 29.28 -4.84 -12.71
CA LYS A 10 28.80 -3.46 -12.83
C LYS A 10 28.91 -2.72 -11.52
N LYS A 11 29.39 -1.50 -11.56
CA LYS A 11 29.36 -0.58 -10.42
C LYS A 11 27.95 0.01 -10.28
N VAL A 12 27.28 -0.28 -9.18
CA VAL A 12 25.91 0.16 -8.92
C VAL A 12 25.84 0.96 -7.63
N LEU A 13 25.25 2.15 -7.71
CA LEU A 13 24.93 2.96 -6.53
C LEU A 13 23.49 2.71 -6.09
N VAL A 14 23.30 2.30 -4.84
CA VAL A 14 21.98 2.25 -4.20
C VAL A 14 21.83 3.49 -3.32
N LEU A 15 20.84 4.32 -3.62
CA LEU A 15 20.58 5.58 -2.93
C LEU A 15 19.37 5.45 -2.00
N GLY A 16 19.63 5.49 -0.68
CA GLY A 16 18.64 5.36 0.39
C GLY A 16 18.42 3.92 0.86
N LEU A 17 18.49 3.71 2.18
CA LEU A 17 18.40 2.41 2.87
C LEU A 17 17.08 2.19 3.61
N ALA A 18 15.94 2.52 3.02
CA ALA A 18 14.68 1.92 3.47
C ALA A 18 14.60 0.46 2.96
N LYS A 19 13.55 -0.27 3.33
CA LYS A 19 13.38 -1.71 3.02
C LYS A 19 13.67 -2.07 1.55
N SER A 20 13.25 -1.24 0.59
CA SER A 20 13.49 -1.46 -0.84
C SER A 20 14.96 -1.28 -1.24
N GLY A 21 15.65 -0.29 -0.67
CA GLY A 21 17.08 -0.08 -0.93
C GLY A 21 17.94 -1.20 -0.37
N GLU A 22 17.67 -1.64 0.85
CA GLU A 22 18.35 -2.78 1.47
C GLU A 22 18.17 -4.06 0.64
N SER A 23 16.92 -4.34 0.22
CA SER A 23 16.61 -5.50 -0.64
C SER A 23 17.32 -5.41 -2.00
N ALA A 24 17.35 -4.22 -2.62
CA ALA A 24 18.06 -3.99 -3.88
C ALA A 24 19.57 -4.21 -3.74
N ALA A 25 20.18 -3.70 -2.66
CA ALA A 25 21.63 -3.85 -2.43
C ALA A 25 22.04 -5.32 -2.33
N ARG A 26 21.35 -6.11 -1.50
CA ARG A 26 21.62 -7.55 -1.36
C ARG A 26 21.37 -8.33 -2.65
N LEU A 27 20.31 -7.99 -3.39
CA LEU A 27 20.06 -8.64 -4.68
C LEU A 27 21.16 -8.35 -5.69
N LEU A 28 21.57 -7.10 -5.81
CA LEU A 28 22.62 -6.68 -6.76
C LEU A 28 23.96 -7.33 -6.43
N ASP A 29 24.35 -7.39 -5.16
CA ASP A 29 25.53 -8.11 -4.70
C ASP A 29 25.47 -9.60 -5.07
N LYS A 30 24.36 -10.25 -4.79
CA LYS A 30 24.09 -11.65 -5.19
C LYS A 30 24.17 -11.87 -6.71
N LEU A 31 23.86 -10.85 -7.52
CA LEU A 31 23.97 -10.87 -8.98
C LEU A 31 25.39 -10.53 -9.47
N GLY A 32 26.35 -10.33 -8.55
CA GLY A 32 27.75 -10.07 -8.84
C GLY A 32 28.07 -8.61 -9.19
N ALA A 33 27.20 -7.66 -8.85
CA ALA A 33 27.49 -6.24 -8.99
C ALA A 33 28.47 -5.76 -7.92
N ILE A 34 29.24 -4.71 -8.23
CA ILE A 34 30.04 -3.97 -7.26
C ILE A 34 29.16 -2.88 -6.66
N VAL A 35 28.55 -3.19 -5.51
CA VAL A 35 27.53 -2.34 -4.91
C VAL A 35 28.16 -1.33 -3.96
N THR A 36 27.78 -0.07 -4.11
CA THR A 36 27.99 0.97 -3.10
C THR A 36 26.62 1.49 -2.67
N VAL A 37 26.42 1.61 -1.38
CA VAL A 37 25.17 2.16 -0.81
C VAL A 37 25.45 3.53 -0.24
N ASN A 38 24.52 4.49 -0.47
CA ASN A 38 24.57 5.80 0.16
C ASN A 38 23.25 6.10 0.89
N ASP A 39 23.34 6.54 2.13
CA ASP A 39 22.19 6.95 2.95
C ASP A 39 22.53 8.19 3.81
N GLY A 40 21.57 9.09 3.96
CA GLY A 40 21.75 10.33 4.73
C GLY A 40 21.83 10.14 6.24
N LYS A 41 21.33 9.02 6.79
CA LYS A 41 21.41 8.74 8.24
C LYS A 41 22.85 8.43 8.66
N PRO A 42 23.27 8.86 9.86
CA PRO A 42 24.53 8.43 10.46
C PRO A 42 24.62 6.90 10.57
N PHE A 43 25.84 6.36 10.45
CA PHE A 43 26.08 4.91 10.48
C PHE A 43 25.58 4.26 11.76
N GLU A 44 25.77 4.90 12.91
CA GLU A 44 25.39 4.42 14.24
C GLU A 44 23.86 4.31 14.41
N GLU A 45 23.10 5.08 13.63
CA GLU A 45 21.64 5.12 13.66
C GLU A 45 20.99 4.29 12.54
N ASN A 46 21.81 3.58 11.73
CA ASN A 46 21.37 2.87 10.54
C ASN A 46 21.71 1.37 10.60
N PRO A 47 20.88 0.53 11.25
CA PRO A 47 21.13 -0.91 11.35
C PRO A 47 21.26 -1.62 9.99
N ALA A 48 20.54 -1.15 8.96
CA ALA A 48 20.65 -1.70 7.61
C ALA A 48 22.04 -1.45 7.02
N ALA A 49 22.60 -0.24 7.24
CA ALA A 49 23.97 0.09 6.81
C ALA A 49 25.02 -0.80 7.52
N GLN A 50 24.84 -1.03 8.81
CA GLN A 50 25.73 -1.89 9.61
C GLN A 50 25.71 -3.32 9.09
N SER A 51 24.51 -3.89 8.89
CA SER A 51 24.35 -5.25 8.35
C SER A 51 24.96 -5.41 6.95
N LEU A 52 24.73 -4.45 6.05
CA LEU A 52 25.30 -4.51 4.69
C LEU A 52 26.81 -4.40 4.68
N LEU A 53 27.41 -3.60 5.59
CA LEU A 53 28.86 -3.52 5.74
C LEU A 53 29.45 -4.84 6.24
N GLU A 54 28.82 -5.51 7.21
CA GLU A 54 29.20 -6.84 7.69
C GLU A 54 29.15 -7.90 6.58
N GLU A 55 28.21 -7.74 5.62
CA GLU A 55 28.10 -8.58 4.42
C GLU A 55 29.15 -8.23 3.34
N GLY A 56 29.98 -7.21 3.55
CA GLY A 56 31.06 -6.80 2.63
C GLY A 56 30.64 -5.76 1.57
N ILE A 57 29.45 -5.20 1.67
CA ILE A 57 28.95 -4.16 0.77
C ILE A 57 29.50 -2.80 1.22
N LYS A 58 30.05 -1.99 0.30
CA LYS A 58 30.54 -0.64 0.58
C LYS A 58 29.37 0.27 0.96
N VAL A 59 29.49 0.95 2.12
CA VAL A 59 28.46 1.83 2.65
C VAL A 59 29.02 3.23 2.90
N VAL A 60 28.32 4.26 2.47
CA VAL A 60 28.60 5.70 2.69
C VAL A 60 27.40 6.34 3.34
N THR A 61 27.51 6.77 4.57
CA THR A 61 26.41 7.28 5.41
C THR A 61 26.71 8.65 6.02
N GLY A 62 25.70 9.29 6.61
CA GLY A 62 25.81 10.59 7.26
C GLY A 62 25.80 11.77 6.30
N GLY A 63 25.39 11.56 5.05
CA GLY A 63 25.30 12.61 4.03
C GLY A 63 25.30 12.05 2.62
N HIS A 64 25.23 12.96 1.66
CA HIS A 64 25.17 12.64 0.22
C HIS A 64 26.30 13.34 -0.53
N PRO A 65 27.57 12.85 -0.43
CA PRO A 65 28.69 13.47 -1.12
C PRO A 65 28.58 13.29 -2.63
N LEU A 66 28.50 14.41 -3.37
CA LEU A 66 28.33 14.38 -4.84
C LEU A 66 29.54 13.76 -5.54
N GLU A 67 30.74 13.86 -4.92
CA GLU A 67 31.99 13.28 -5.40
C GLU A 67 31.92 11.75 -5.49
N LEU A 68 31.02 11.11 -4.75
CA LEU A 68 30.77 9.67 -4.85
C LEU A 68 30.43 9.26 -6.29
N LEU A 69 29.69 10.12 -7.02
CA LEU A 69 29.33 9.87 -8.42
C LEU A 69 30.51 9.99 -9.41
N ASP A 70 31.70 10.34 -8.94
CA ASP A 70 32.92 10.31 -9.78
C ASP A 70 33.56 8.91 -9.83
N GLU A 71 32.99 7.92 -9.13
CA GLU A 71 33.43 6.51 -9.13
C GLU A 71 32.96 5.67 -10.35
N ASP A 72 32.50 6.29 -11.43
CA ASP A 72 32.09 5.61 -12.69
C ASP A 72 30.96 4.59 -12.50
N PHE A 73 29.90 4.95 -11.77
CA PHE A 73 28.71 4.10 -11.66
C PHE A 73 28.00 3.95 -13.02
N GLU A 74 27.55 2.72 -13.30
CA GLU A 74 26.82 2.37 -14.51
C GLU A 74 25.29 2.36 -14.30
N LEU A 75 24.86 2.39 -13.04
CA LEU A 75 23.46 2.36 -12.65
C LEU A 75 23.29 2.98 -11.27
N MET A 76 22.19 3.70 -11.08
CA MET A 76 21.69 4.11 -9.76
C MET A 76 20.35 3.43 -9.50
N VAL A 77 20.21 2.76 -8.34
CA VAL A 77 18.92 2.30 -7.82
C VAL A 77 18.52 3.20 -6.68
N LYS A 78 17.53 4.06 -6.89
CA LYS A 78 17.08 5.00 -5.88
C LYS A 78 15.90 4.48 -5.06
N ASN A 79 15.87 4.79 -3.77
CA ASN A 79 14.67 4.61 -2.97
C ASN A 79 13.54 5.47 -3.55
N PRO A 80 12.32 4.91 -3.74
CA PRO A 80 11.19 5.64 -4.34
C PRO A 80 10.87 6.99 -3.67
N GLY A 81 11.02 7.08 -2.34
CA GLY A 81 10.77 8.32 -1.59
C GLY A 81 11.77 9.45 -1.80
N ILE A 82 12.93 9.18 -2.43
CA ILE A 82 13.89 10.23 -2.78
C ILE A 82 13.39 10.92 -4.06
N PRO A 83 13.18 12.25 -4.06
CA PRO A 83 12.67 12.94 -5.24
C PRO A 83 13.72 13.06 -6.35
N TYR A 84 13.28 13.33 -7.58
CA TYR A 84 14.15 13.44 -8.75
C TYR A 84 14.95 14.75 -8.78
N ASP A 85 14.57 15.75 -8.01
CA ASP A 85 15.33 17.00 -7.79
C ASP A 85 16.41 16.87 -6.69
N ASN A 86 16.53 15.69 -6.06
CA ASN A 86 17.63 15.42 -5.14
C ASN A 86 18.98 15.56 -5.88
N ALA A 87 19.94 16.25 -5.28
CA ALA A 87 21.23 16.58 -5.91
C ALA A 87 22.00 15.36 -6.43
N MET A 88 21.93 14.21 -5.72
CA MET A 88 22.54 12.96 -6.18
C MET A 88 21.87 12.43 -7.44
N VAL A 89 20.53 12.49 -7.51
CA VAL A 89 19.76 12.02 -8.66
C VAL A 89 20.00 12.93 -9.86
N VAL A 90 19.93 14.26 -9.67
CA VAL A 90 20.24 15.25 -10.71
C VAL A 90 21.64 15.02 -11.28
N ARG A 91 22.65 14.87 -10.41
CA ARG A 91 24.04 14.63 -10.83
C ARG A 91 24.21 13.32 -11.58
N ALA A 92 23.51 12.24 -11.18
CA ALA A 92 23.52 10.97 -11.90
C ALA A 92 22.95 11.11 -13.31
N LEU A 93 21.81 11.81 -13.46
CA LEU A 93 21.17 12.07 -14.75
C LEU A 93 22.05 12.95 -15.66
N GLU A 94 22.71 13.98 -15.13
CA GLU A 94 23.70 14.79 -15.88
C GLU A 94 24.84 13.95 -16.42
N LYS A 95 25.31 12.96 -15.64
CA LYS A 95 26.31 12.00 -16.04
C LYS A 95 25.78 10.87 -16.94
N LYS A 96 24.47 10.90 -17.27
CA LYS A 96 23.79 9.85 -18.06
C LYS A 96 23.82 8.48 -17.41
N ILE A 97 23.90 8.43 -16.08
CA ILE A 97 23.75 7.19 -15.31
C ILE A 97 22.26 6.87 -15.25
N PRO A 98 21.81 5.71 -15.72
CA PRO A 98 20.41 5.28 -15.59
C PRO A 98 19.98 5.27 -14.12
N VAL A 99 18.74 5.75 -13.84
CA VAL A 99 18.19 5.80 -12.49
C VAL A 99 16.90 5.00 -12.46
N ILE A 100 16.93 3.87 -11.74
CA ILE A 100 15.77 2.98 -11.61
C ILE A 100 15.29 2.86 -10.17
N THR A 101 14.15 2.23 -9.98
CA THR A 101 13.63 1.81 -8.67
C THR A 101 13.68 0.29 -8.52
N GLU A 102 13.55 -0.20 -7.31
CA GLU A 102 13.68 -1.61 -6.94
C GLU A 102 12.68 -2.53 -7.70
N VAL A 103 11.50 -2.01 -8.08
CA VAL A 103 10.50 -2.78 -8.84
C VAL A 103 10.98 -3.16 -10.25
N GLU A 104 11.85 -2.37 -10.85
CA GLU A 104 12.52 -2.74 -12.11
C GLU A 104 13.41 -3.97 -11.94
N LEU A 105 14.20 -4.02 -10.85
CA LEU A 105 15.02 -5.19 -10.53
C LEU A 105 14.15 -6.44 -10.32
N ALA A 106 13.04 -6.29 -9.61
CA ALA A 106 12.10 -7.38 -9.39
C ALA A 106 11.56 -7.95 -10.71
N TYR A 107 11.20 -7.10 -11.66
CA TYR A 107 10.76 -7.50 -13.00
C TYR A 107 11.85 -8.28 -13.74
N LEU A 108 13.08 -7.75 -13.75
CA LEU A 108 14.18 -8.34 -14.50
C LEU A 108 14.50 -9.77 -14.03
N ILE A 109 14.38 -10.04 -12.72
CA ILE A 109 14.72 -11.37 -12.15
C ILE A 109 13.52 -12.31 -12.03
N SER A 110 12.29 -11.82 -12.13
CA SER A 110 11.08 -12.63 -11.88
C SER A 110 10.87 -13.68 -12.97
N GLU A 111 10.67 -14.94 -12.56
CA GLU A 111 10.11 -16.00 -13.43
C GLU A 111 8.57 -15.98 -13.43
N ALA A 112 7.97 -15.44 -12.36
CA ALA A 112 6.54 -15.34 -12.22
C ALA A 112 5.97 -14.21 -13.09
N PRO A 113 4.78 -14.37 -13.68
CA PRO A 113 4.03 -13.29 -14.28
C PRO A 113 3.67 -12.22 -13.24
N ILE A 114 3.53 -10.97 -13.70
CA ILE A 114 3.27 -9.83 -12.84
C ILE A 114 1.90 -9.25 -13.14
N ILE A 115 1.15 -8.97 -12.08
CA ILE A 115 -0.04 -8.12 -12.08
C ILE A 115 0.32 -6.87 -11.29
N GLY A 116 0.33 -5.71 -11.96
CA GLY A 116 0.68 -4.42 -11.35
C GLY A 116 -0.55 -3.60 -10.99
N ILE A 117 -0.70 -3.19 -9.75
CA ILE A 117 -1.84 -2.40 -9.27
C ILE A 117 -1.37 -1.02 -8.81
N THR A 118 -1.89 0.03 -9.43
CA THR A 118 -1.66 1.42 -9.04
C THR A 118 -2.95 2.20 -8.93
N GLY A 119 -2.85 3.47 -8.56
CA GLY A 119 -3.97 4.38 -8.40
C GLY A 119 -3.77 5.29 -7.18
N SER A 120 -4.68 6.22 -6.95
CA SER A 120 -4.63 7.07 -5.75
C SER A 120 -5.12 6.32 -4.52
N ASN A 121 -6.33 5.77 -4.59
CA ASN A 121 -6.98 5.02 -3.50
C ASN A 121 -7.32 3.59 -3.94
N GLY A 122 -7.59 2.71 -2.98
CA GLY A 122 -8.02 1.33 -3.24
C GLY A 122 -6.90 0.35 -3.61
N LYS A 123 -5.68 0.79 -3.89
CA LYS A 123 -4.55 -0.08 -4.28
C LYS A 123 -4.40 -1.30 -3.37
N THR A 124 -4.20 -1.07 -2.09
CA THR A 124 -3.93 -2.14 -1.11
C THR A 124 -5.07 -3.14 -1.04
N THR A 125 -6.31 -2.64 -1.01
CA THR A 125 -7.51 -3.50 -0.97
C THR A 125 -7.61 -4.34 -2.24
N THR A 126 -7.50 -3.72 -3.41
CA THR A 126 -7.57 -4.41 -4.71
C THR A 126 -6.42 -5.43 -4.85
N THR A 127 -5.18 -5.05 -4.48
CA THR A 127 -4.02 -5.96 -4.52
C THR A 127 -4.24 -7.18 -3.64
N THR A 128 -4.77 -6.97 -2.42
CA THR A 128 -5.03 -8.06 -1.48
C THR A 128 -6.18 -8.95 -1.95
N MET A 129 -7.29 -8.38 -2.44
CA MET A 129 -8.40 -9.15 -3.02
C MET A 129 -7.93 -10.01 -4.21
N ILE A 130 -7.17 -9.43 -5.14
CA ILE A 130 -6.62 -10.14 -6.30
C ILE A 130 -5.75 -11.31 -5.85
N ALA A 131 -4.80 -11.07 -4.92
CA ALA A 131 -3.91 -12.12 -4.44
C ALA A 131 -4.68 -13.29 -3.79
N GLN A 132 -5.70 -12.98 -2.98
CA GLN A 132 -6.53 -14.00 -2.33
C GLN A 132 -7.35 -14.79 -3.35
N VAL A 133 -7.98 -14.12 -4.33
CA VAL A 133 -8.78 -14.78 -5.37
C VAL A 133 -7.89 -15.70 -6.23
N LEU A 134 -6.70 -15.23 -6.63
CA LEU A 134 -5.75 -16.05 -7.39
C LEU A 134 -5.28 -17.27 -6.59
N THR A 135 -4.97 -17.08 -5.31
CA THR A 135 -4.53 -18.18 -4.43
C THR A 135 -5.64 -19.20 -4.24
N ALA A 136 -6.88 -18.79 -4.00
CA ALA A 136 -8.03 -19.69 -3.91
C ALA A 136 -8.29 -20.43 -5.23
N GLY A 137 -8.04 -19.77 -6.37
CA GLY A 137 -8.12 -20.36 -7.71
C GLY A 137 -6.88 -21.16 -8.13
N GLY A 138 -5.95 -21.46 -7.21
CA GLY A 138 -4.80 -22.34 -7.44
C GLY A 138 -3.62 -21.70 -8.17
N GLN A 139 -3.56 -20.35 -8.28
CA GLN A 139 -2.50 -19.62 -8.99
C GLN A 139 -1.46 -18.94 -8.10
N ASN A 140 -1.49 -19.16 -6.79
CA ASN A 140 -0.56 -18.66 -5.79
C ASN A 140 -0.19 -17.17 -5.95
N GLY A 141 -1.11 -16.27 -5.61
CA GLY A 141 -0.91 -14.81 -5.68
C GLY A 141 0.02 -14.30 -4.57
N LEU A 142 1.22 -13.87 -4.91
CA LEU A 142 2.23 -13.37 -3.99
C LEU A 142 2.17 -11.84 -3.89
N LEU A 143 1.80 -11.33 -2.72
CA LEU A 143 1.79 -9.88 -2.43
C LEU A 143 3.22 -9.31 -2.41
N SER A 144 3.43 -8.18 -3.05
CA SER A 144 4.74 -7.52 -3.12
C SER A 144 4.67 -6.03 -3.47
N GLY A 145 5.80 -5.35 -3.42
CA GLY A 145 5.93 -3.94 -3.79
C GLY A 145 5.70 -2.98 -2.64
N ASN A 146 4.74 -2.07 -2.78
CA ASN A 146 4.41 -1.06 -1.74
C ASN A 146 3.58 -1.65 -0.57
N ILE A 147 3.28 -2.94 -0.63
CA ILE A 147 2.58 -3.73 0.39
C ILE A 147 3.39 -4.99 0.70
N GLY A 148 3.44 -5.38 1.97
CA GLY A 148 4.13 -6.60 2.40
C GLY A 148 5.66 -6.47 2.29
N PHE A 149 6.26 -7.33 1.46
CA PHE A 149 7.69 -7.38 1.25
C PHE A 149 8.12 -6.63 -0.03
N PRO A 150 9.38 -6.12 -0.09
CA PRO A 150 9.93 -5.57 -1.32
C PRO A 150 9.76 -6.53 -2.50
N ALA A 151 9.44 -5.97 -3.68
CA ALA A 151 9.15 -6.78 -4.86
C ALA A 151 10.35 -7.65 -5.27
N SER A 152 11.57 -7.11 -5.18
CA SER A 152 12.81 -7.84 -5.49
C SER A 152 13.07 -9.01 -4.53
N GLN A 153 12.65 -8.89 -3.26
CA GLN A 153 12.75 -9.98 -2.29
C GLN A 153 11.83 -11.13 -2.66
N VAL A 154 10.56 -10.83 -2.96
CA VAL A 154 9.56 -11.85 -3.36
C VAL A 154 9.93 -12.49 -4.70
N ALA A 155 10.37 -11.70 -5.67
CA ALA A 155 10.76 -12.17 -7.00
C ALA A 155 11.93 -13.18 -6.99
N GLN A 156 12.80 -13.15 -5.97
CA GLN A 156 13.91 -14.10 -5.84
C GLN A 156 13.45 -15.54 -5.59
N THR A 157 12.32 -15.72 -4.93
CA THR A 157 11.77 -17.05 -4.55
C THR A 157 10.59 -17.47 -5.42
N ALA A 158 9.94 -16.53 -6.09
CA ALA A 158 8.80 -16.80 -6.96
C ALA A 158 9.21 -17.63 -8.19
N SER A 159 8.38 -18.58 -8.56
CA SER A 159 8.51 -19.44 -9.73
C SER A 159 7.52 -19.09 -10.82
N SER A 160 7.61 -19.70 -12.00
CA SER A 160 6.64 -19.53 -13.10
C SER A 160 5.22 -20.03 -12.77
N LYS A 161 5.04 -20.75 -11.67
CA LYS A 161 3.73 -21.21 -11.18
C LYS A 161 3.03 -20.20 -10.26
N ASP A 162 3.79 -19.23 -9.77
CA ASP A 162 3.31 -18.16 -8.91
C ASP A 162 2.88 -16.96 -9.75
N THR A 163 2.20 -16.00 -9.15
CA THR A 163 1.88 -14.71 -9.74
C THR A 163 2.25 -13.61 -8.77
N LEU A 164 3.16 -12.69 -9.17
CA LEU A 164 3.47 -11.52 -8.37
C LEU A 164 2.33 -10.50 -8.49
N VAL A 165 1.65 -10.23 -7.40
CA VAL A 165 0.59 -9.21 -7.30
C VAL A 165 1.22 -7.99 -6.62
N MET A 166 1.62 -7.01 -7.45
CA MET A 166 2.43 -5.88 -7.01
C MET A 166 1.60 -4.62 -6.80
N GLU A 167 1.57 -4.11 -5.56
CA GLU A 167 1.11 -2.74 -5.33
C GLU A 167 2.22 -1.77 -5.75
N LEU A 168 1.89 -0.81 -6.62
CA LEU A 168 2.84 0.14 -7.19
C LEU A 168 2.45 1.58 -6.89
N SER A 169 3.35 2.32 -6.24
CA SER A 169 3.22 3.77 -6.05
C SER A 169 3.65 4.54 -7.31
N SER A 170 3.21 5.80 -7.44
CA SER A 170 3.69 6.69 -8.50
C SER A 170 5.22 6.86 -8.46
N PHE A 171 5.78 6.95 -7.25
CA PHE A 171 7.22 7.10 -7.03
C PHE A 171 8.04 5.92 -7.56
N GLN A 172 7.53 4.68 -7.41
CA GLN A 172 8.15 3.48 -7.96
C GLN A 172 8.07 3.47 -9.49
N LEU A 173 6.92 3.85 -10.05
CA LEU A 173 6.66 3.83 -11.48
C LEU A 173 7.42 4.92 -12.28
N MET A 174 7.98 5.93 -11.61
CA MET A 174 8.87 6.90 -12.27
C MET A 174 10.23 6.31 -12.64
N GLY A 175 10.68 5.26 -11.95
CA GLY A 175 11.98 4.63 -12.17
C GLY A 175 11.89 3.25 -12.81
N ILE A 176 10.96 3.04 -13.74
CA ILE A 176 10.87 1.81 -14.53
C ILE A 176 11.37 2.03 -15.97
N GLU A 177 12.08 1.04 -16.50
CA GLU A 177 12.55 1.03 -17.88
C GLU A 177 11.91 -0.09 -18.71
N ALA A 178 12.16 -1.33 -18.35
CA ALA A 178 11.66 -2.52 -19.03
C ALA A 178 10.46 -3.17 -18.33
N PHE A 179 10.06 -2.67 -17.17
CA PHE A 179 8.97 -3.23 -16.38
C PHE A 179 7.73 -3.46 -17.24
N HIS A 180 7.25 -4.71 -17.28
CA HIS A 180 6.17 -5.14 -18.17
C HIS A 180 5.25 -6.11 -17.43
N PRO A 181 4.14 -5.66 -16.86
CA PRO A 181 3.13 -6.52 -16.26
C PRO A 181 2.23 -7.13 -17.36
N GLN A 182 1.78 -8.37 -17.18
CA GLN A 182 0.80 -8.99 -18.08
C GLN A 182 -0.62 -8.42 -17.88
N ILE A 183 -0.91 -7.98 -16.65
CA ILE A 183 -2.14 -7.26 -16.32
C ILE A 183 -1.74 -6.06 -15.47
N ALA A 184 -2.24 -4.88 -15.83
CA ALA A 184 -2.14 -3.70 -15.00
C ALA A 184 -3.53 -3.20 -14.60
N VAL A 185 -3.65 -2.67 -13.39
CA VAL A 185 -4.88 -2.07 -12.85
C VAL A 185 -4.59 -0.64 -12.42
N ILE A 186 -5.37 0.32 -12.90
CA ILE A 186 -5.39 1.68 -12.35
C ILE A 186 -6.74 1.88 -11.68
N THR A 187 -6.76 1.88 -10.35
CA THR A 187 -8.01 1.93 -9.58
C THR A 187 -8.74 3.26 -9.72
N ASN A 188 -8.01 4.35 -9.59
CA ASN A 188 -8.49 5.73 -9.77
C ASN A 188 -7.32 6.71 -9.78
N LEU A 189 -7.56 7.93 -10.30
CA LEU A 189 -6.64 9.06 -10.18
C LEU A 189 -7.36 10.22 -9.49
N MET A 190 -6.83 10.62 -8.34
CA MET A 190 -7.27 11.78 -7.56
C MET A 190 -6.02 12.57 -7.16
N PRO A 191 -6.01 13.91 -7.25
CA PRO A 191 -4.86 14.72 -6.93
C PRO A 191 -4.34 14.44 -5.52
N THR A 192 -3.08 14.02 -5.41
CA THR A 192 -2.37 13.80 -4.14
C THR A 192 -0.86 13.83 -4.41
N HIS A 193 -0.05 14.03 -3.37
CA HIS A 193 1.42 14.10 -3.47
C HIS A 193 1.94 15.15 -4.48
N LEU A 194 1.25 16.29 -4.59
CA LEU A 194 1.64 17.36 -5.52
C LEU A 194 2.91 18.08 -5.07
N ASP A 195 3.24 18.01 -3.78
CA ASP A 195 4.53 18.43 -3.20
C ASP A 195 5.72 17.68 -3.82
N TYR A 196 5.53 16.44 -4.24
CA TYR A 196 6.56 15.62 -4.91
C TYR A 196 6.48 15.70 -6.43
N HIS A 197 5.28 15.62 -7.00
CA HIS A 197 5.09 15.51 -8.47
C HIS A 197 5.00 16.86 -9.17
N GLY A 198 4.75 17.96 -8.44
CA GLY A 198 4.62 19.32 -8.97
C GLY A 198 3.25 19.61 -9.60
N SER A 199 2.67 18.69 -10.36
CA SER A 199 1.35 18.86 -11.01
C SER A 199 0.49 17.58 -10.93
N VAL A 200 -0.81 17.74 -11.21
CA VAL A 200 -1.76 16.60 -11.33
C VAL A 200 -1.42 15.75 -12.54
N GLU A 201 -1.00 16.41 -13.61
CA GLU A 201 -0.61 15.79 -14.88
C GLU A 201 0.63 14.90 -14.70
N ASP A 202 1.65 15.38 -14.01
CA ASP A 202 2.87 14.60 -13.73
C ASP A 202 2.58 13.42 -12.79
N TYR A 203 1.71 13.61 -11.81
CA TYR A 203 1.25 12.52 -10.96
C TYR A 203 0.49 11.45 -11.76
N ALA A 204 -0.40 11.86 -12.65
CA ALA A 204 -1.14 10.95 -13.53
C ALA A 204 -0.20 10.21 -14.49
N ALA A 205 0.73 10.94 -15.12
CA ALA A 205 1.74 10.38 -16.02
C ALA A 205 2.63 9.36 -15.31
N ALA A 206 3.06 9.65 -14.07
CA ALA A 206 3.84 8.70 -13.27
C ALA A 206 3.10 7.37 -13.05
N LYS A 207 1.79 7.39 -12.78
CA LYS A 207 0.98 6.16 -12.66
C LYS A 207 0.71 5.48 -13.99
N TRP A 208 0.52 6.28 -15.05
CA TRP A 208 0.32 5.77 -16.40
C TRP A 208 1.52 4.97 -16.91
N ASN A 209 2.71 5.21 -16.38
CA ASN A 209 3.91 4.41 -16.72
C ASN A 209 3.71 2.90 -16.49
N VAL A 210 2.79 2.47 -15.64
CA VAL A 210 2.54 1.04 -15.40
C VAL A 210 2.28 0.25 -16.69
N GLN A 211 1.71 0.90 -17.71
CA GLN A 211 1.40 0.29 -19.01
C GLN A 211 2.45 0.56 -20.10
N LYS A 212 3.51 1.32 -19.81
CA LYS A 212 4.50 1.83 -20.78
C LYS A 212 5.04 0.78 -21.76
N ASN A 213 5.29 -0.43 -21.29
CA ASN A 213 5.85 -1.52 -22.09
C ASN A 213 4.83 -2.62 -22.43
N MET A 214 3.55 -2.42 -22.09
CA MET A 214 2.50 -3.39 -22.41
C MET A 214 2.19 -3.42 -23.90
N THR A 215 1.72 -4.57 -24.37
CA THR A 215 1.40 -4.86 -25.77
C THR A 215 -0.04 -5.34 -25.92
N ALA A 216 -0.49 -5.59 -27.14
CA ALA A 216 -1.86 -6.05 -27.41
C ALA A 216 -2.25 -7.39 -26.77
N VAL A 217 -1.28 -8.18 -26.29
CA VAL A 217 -1.55 -9.44 -25.58
C VAL A 217 -1.73 -9.24 -24.06
N ASP A 218 -1.43 -8.05 -23.56
CA ASP A 218 -1.55 -7.68 -22.16
C ASP A 218 -2.87 -6.95 -21.89
N TYR A 219 -3.30 -6.91 -20.64
CA TYR A 219 -4.58 -6.32 -20.26
C TYR A 219 -4.40 -5.14 -19.33
N LEU A 220 -5.03 -4.00 -19.67
CA LEU A 220 -5.08 -2.81 -18.82
C LEU A 220 -6.49 -2.62 -18.28
N VAL A 221 -6.67 -2.81 -16.98
CA VAL A 221 -7.94 -2.68 -16.26
C VAL A 221 -8.09 -1.24 -15.78
N LEU A 222 -9.13 -0.53 -16.27
CA LEU A 222 -9.34 0.91 -16.06
C LEU A 222 -10.73 1.22 -15.47
N ASN A 223 -10.77 2.20 -14.57
CA ASN A 223 -11.99 2.70 -13.94
C ASN A 223 -12.74 3.69 -14.84
N PHE A 224 -13.77 3.25 -15.55
CA PHE A 224 -14.59 4.09 -16.45
C PHE A 224 -15.64 4.94 -15.70
N ASN A 225 -15.66 4.94 -14.38
CA ASN A 225 -16.35 6.00 -13.63
C ASN A 225 -15.63 7.35 -13.75
N GLN A 226 -14.39 7.36 -14.28
CA GLN A 226 -13.55 8.55 -14.41
C GLN A 226 -13.28 8.86 -15.88
N ASP A 227 -13.56 10.09 -16.30
CA ASP A 227 -13.45 10.52 -17.71
C ASP A 227 -12.02 10.41 -18.25
N TRP A 228 -11.00 10.72 -17.43
CA TRP A 228 -9.60 10.56 -17.84
C TRP A 228 -9.28 9.12 -18.28
N ALA A 229 -9.88 8.11 -17.63
CA ALA A 229 -9.63 6.71 -17.97
C ALA A 229 -10.17 6.36 -19.36
N LYS A 230 -11.32 6.95 -19.73
CA LYS A 230 -11.90 6.80 -21.09
C LYS A 230 -11.03 7.49 -22.15
N GLU A 231 -10.53 8.68 -21.83
CA GLU A 231 -9.63 9.43 -22.74
C GLU A 231 -8.30 8.70 -22.94
N MET A 232 -7.69 8.23 -21.86
CA MET A 232 -6.39 7.54 -21.91
C MET A 232 -6.48 6.13 -22.50
N ALA A 233 -7.64 5.49 -22.49
CA ALA A 233 -7.85 4.14 -23.04
C ALA A 233 -7.41 4.01 -24.50
N SER A 234 -7.47 5.09 -25.30
CA SER A 234 -7.01 5.10 -26.68
C SER A 234 -5.49 5.27 -26.86
N GLN A 235 -4.76 5.57 -25.77
CA GLN A 235 -3.32 5.88 -25.82
C GLN A 235 -2.44 4.68 -25.42
N THR A 236 -3.03 3.55 -25.09
CA THR A 236 -2.30 2.32 -24.76
C THR A 236 -2.30 1.34 -25.94
N GLN A 237 -1.26 0.48 -25.98
CA GLN A 237 -1.24 -0.68 -26.87
C GLN A 237 -1.88 -1.92 -26.22
N ALA A 238 -2.08 -1.92 -24.91
CA ALA A 238 -2.70 -3.03 -24.18
C ALA A 238 -4.19 -3.16 -24.51
N THR A 239 -4.72 -4.36 -24.38
CA THR A 239 -6.17 -4.59 -24.44
C THR A 239 -6.83 -4.01 -23.19
N VAL A 240 -7.66 -2.98 -23.37
CA VAL A 240 -8.36 -2.31 -22.28
C VAL A 240 -9.54 -3.16 -21.82
N VAL A 241 -9.62 -3.40 -20.53
CA VAL A 241 -10.77 -4.06 -19.86
C VAL A 241 -11.33 -3.08 -18.84
N PRO A 242 -12.41 -2.36 -19.16
CA PRO A 242 -12.98 -1.37 -18.27
C PRO A 242 -13.72 -2.00 -17.09
N PHE A 243 -13.78 -1.27 -15.96
CA PHE A 243 -14.78 -1.52 -14.92
C PHE A 243 -15.55 -0.24 -14.58
N SER A 244 -16.83 -0.40 -14.20
CA SER A 244 -17.70 0.73 -13.88
C SER A 244 -18.83 0.34 -12.92
N THR A 245 -19.18 1.28 -12.02
CA THR A 245 -20.40 1.20 -11.19
C THR A 245 -21.55 2.00 -11.78
N THR A 246 -21.34 2.77 -12.84
CA THR A 246 -22.31 3.73 -13.39
C THR A 246 -22.82 3.37 -14.78
N GLU A 247 -22.12 2.52 -15.51
CA GLU A 247 -22.47 2.15 -16.87
C GLU A 247 -22.09 0.71 -17.22
N LYS A 248 -22.78 0.12 -18.20
CA LYS A 248 -22.40 -1.20 -18.76
C LYS A 248 -21.20 -1.05 -19.66
N VAL A 249 -20.17 -1.87 -19.42
CA VAL A 249 -18.92 -1.87 -20.18
C VAL A 249 -18.56 -3.28 -20.66
N ASP A 250 -17.65 -3.40 -21.65
CA ASP A 250 -17.10 -4.71 -22.04
C ASP A 250 -15.98 -5.14 -21.07
N GLY A 251 -16.38 -5.33 -19.83
CA GLY A 251 -15.50 -5.66 -18.71
C GLY A 251 -16.33 -6.00 -17.47
N ALA A 252 -15.93 -5.46 -16.31
CA ALA A 252 -16.67 -5.64 -15.06
C ALA A 252 -17.57 -4.43 -14.78
N TYR A 253 -18.84 -4.66 -14.40
CA TYR A 253 -19.75 -3.55 -14.12
C TYR A 253 -20.83 -3.92 -13.10
N LEU A 254 -21.43 -2.90 -12.49
CA LEU A 254 -22.57 -3.04 -11.61
C LEU A 254 -23.85 -2.93 -12.44
N GLU A 255 -24.69 -3.97 -12.44
CA GLU A 255 -26.01 -3.97 -13.06
C GLU A 255 -27.09 -4.10 -11.99
N GLY A 256 -27.77 -2.98 -11.67
CA GLY A 256 -28.57 -2.90 -10.44
C GLY A 256 -27.65 -3.13 -9.23
N ASP A 257 -27.89 -4.21 -8.49
CA ASP A 257 -27.08 -4.60 -7.34
C ASP A 257 -26.15 -5.80 -7.63
N VAL A 258 -26.02 -6.22 -8.90
CA VAL A 258 -25.25 -7.40 -9.30
C VAL A 258 -23.91 -6.98 -9.92
N LEU A 259 -22.82 -7.48 -9.38
CA LEU A 259 -21.49 -7.41 -9.97
C LEU A 259 -21.42 -8.39 -11.15
N THR A 260 -21.14 -7.88 -12.33
CA THR A 260 -21.22 -8.60 -13.60
C THR A 260 -19.91 -8.46 -14.37
N PHE A 261 -19.49 -9.50 -15.09
CA PHE A 261 -18.37 -9.45 -16.03
C PHE A 261 -18.84 -9.92 -17.41
N ARG A 262 -18.76 -9.05 -18.43
CA ARG A 262 -19.15 -9.34 -19.83
C ARG A 262 -20.48 -10.07 -19.93
N ARG A 263 -21.52 -9.56 -19.24
CA ARG A 263 -22.90 -10.09 -19.14
C ARG A 263 -23.06 -11.36 -18.27
N GLU A 264 -22.00 -11.85 -17.64
CA GLU A 264 -22.03 -12.98 -16.71
C GLU A 264 -22.18 -12.43 -15.28
N ALA A 265 -23.27 -12.74 -14.60
CA ALA A 265 -23.49 -12.36 -13.21
C ALA A 265 -22.54 -13.12 -12.27
N ILE A 266 -21.88 -12.42 -11.35
CA ILE A 266 -20.88 -13.00 -10.44
C ILE A 266 -21.45 -13.11 -9.02
N MET A 267 -21.88 -11.95 -8.42
CA MET A 267 -22.39 -11.90 -7.06
C MET A 267 -23.18 -10.61 -6.81
N GLN A 268 -23.95 -10.58 -5.72
CA GLN A 268 -24.59 -9.33 -5.29
C GLN A 268 -23.58 -8.40 -4.61
N ALA A 269 -23.71 -7.08 -4.81
CA ALA A 269 -22.83 -6.10 -4.17
C ALA A 269 -22.91 -6.14 -2.62
N ALA A 270 -24.07 -6.44 -2.08
CA ALA A 270 -24.28 -6.60 -0.63
C ALA A 270 -23.58 -7.82 -0.03
N GLU A 271 -23.16 -8.78 -0.86
CA GLU A 271 -22.42 -9.98 -0.41
C GLU A 271 -20.91 -9.72 -0.25
N ILE A 272 -20.39 -8.55 -0.65
CA ILE A 272 -18.98 -8.20 -0.42
C ILE A 272 -18.73 -8.09 1.09
N GLY A 273 -17.73 -8.80 1.61
CA GLY A 273 -17.44 -8.88 3.04
C GLY A 273 -17.00 -7.55 3.69
N VAL A 274 -16.71 -6.52 2.90
CA VAL A 274 -16.38 -5.17 3.37
C VAL A 274 -17.35 -4.14 2.78
N PRO A 275 -17.95 -3.26 3.61
CA PRO A 275 -18.94 -2.28 3.15
C PRO A 275 -18.29 -1.12 2.38
N GLY A 276 -19.13 -0.35 1.69
CA GLY A 276 -18.78 0.92 1.06
C GLY A 276 -18.70 0.86 -0.46
N SER A 277 -19.16 1.92 -1.13
CA SER A 277 -19.23 2.02 -2.60
C SER A 277 -17.84 1.89 -3.25
N HIS A 278 -16.79 2.41 -2.61
CA HIS A 278 -15.41 2.27 -3.07
C HIS A 278 -14.94 0.80 -3.08
N ASN A 279 -15.49 -0.06 -2.20
CA ASN A 279 -15.17 -1.49 -2.20
C ASN A 279 -15.91 -2.24 -3.31
N VAL A 280 -17.04 -1.73 -3.80
CA VAL A 280 -17.68 -2.23 -5.03
C VAL A 280 -16.75 -2.00 -6.24
N GLU A 281 -16.13 -0.82 -6.35
CA GLU A 281 -15.13 -0.55 -7.40
C GLU A 281 -13.90 -1.47 -7.28
N ASN A 282 -13.36 -1.65 -6.06
CA ASN A 282 -12.24 -2.57 -5.81
C ASN A 282 -12.58 -4.01 -6.17
N ALA A 283 -13.81 -4.46 -5.85
CA ALA A 283 -14.31 -5.78 -6.21
C ALA A 283 -14.48 -5.95 -7.72
N LEU A 284 -15.01 -4.95 -8.43
CA LEU A 284 -15.13 -4.98 -9.90
C LEU A 284 -13.77 -5.08 -10.58
N ALA A 285 -12.78 -4.30 -10.13
CA ALA A 285 -11.41 -4.40 -10.62
C ALA A 285 -10.81 -5.79 -10.36
N THR A 286 -11.08 -6.37 -9.18
CA THR A 286 -10.67 -7.73 -8.81
C THR A 286 -11.33 -8.78 -9.69
N ILE A 287 -12.64 -8.68 -9.92
CA ILE A 287 -13.41 -9.56 -10.80
C ILE A 287 -12.83 -9.52 -12.22
N ALA A 288 -12.53 -8.33 -12.75
CA ALA A 288 -11.93 -8.21 -14.08
C ALA A 288 -10.62 -9.00 -14.16
N VAL A 289 -9.71 -8.82 -13.20
CA VAL A 289 -8.43 -9.55 -13.16
C VAL A 289 -8.65 -11.06 -13.00
N ALA A 290 -9.52 -11.48 -12.09
CA ALA A 290 -9.82 -12.88 -11.82
C ALA A 290 -10.36 -13.59 -13.07
N LYS A 291 -11.30 -12.96 -13.79
CA LYS A 291 -11.88 -13.51 -15.04
C LYS A 291 -10.85 -13.56 -16.17
N LEU A 292 -9.95 -12.58 -16.29
CA LEU A 292 -8.84 -12.61 -17.22
C LEU A 292 -7.84 -13.73 -16.91
N ARG A 293 -7.74 -14.12 -15.64
CA ARG A 293 -6.92 -15.26 -15.17
C ARG A 293 -7.66 -16.61 -15.20
N GLY A 294 -8.91 -16.65 -15.64
CA GLY A 294 -9.70 -17.85 -15.77
C GLY A 294 -10.24 -18.41 -14.45
N ILE A 295 -10.32 -17.60 -13.40
CA ILE A 295 -10.92 -18.02 -12.12
C ILE A 295 -12.43 -18.13 -12.27
N ASP A 296 -13.02 -19.16 -11.72
CA ASP A 296 -14.45 -19.39 -11.75
C ASP A 296 -15.23 -18.47 -10.81
N ASN A 297 -16.51 -18.28 -11.10
CA ASN A 297 -17.37 -17.34 -10.38
C ASN A 297 -17.58 -17.73 -8.91
N GLN A 298 -17.64 -19.02 -8.62
CA GLN A 298 -17.86 -19.51 -7.25
C GLN A 298 -16.67 -19.15 -6.37
N THR A 299 -15.45 -19.40 -6.84
CA THR A 299 -14.20 -19.02 -6.15
C THR A 299 -14.14 -17.50 -5.93
N ILE A 300 -14.46 -16.70 -6.96
CA ILE A 300 -14.49 -15.23 -6.84
C ILE A 300 -15.48 -14.80 -5.76
N LYS A 301 -16.71 -15.30 -5.82
CA LYS A 301 -17.77 -14.99 -4.87
C LYS A 301 -17.37 -15.37 -3.43
N GLU A 302 -16.89 -16.57 -3.21
CA GLU A 302 -16.48 -17.07 -1.88
C GLU A 302 -15.41 -16.17 -1.26
N VAL A 303 -14.37 -15.83 -2.02
CA VAL A 303 -13.27 -14.99 -1.51
C VAL A 303 -13.73 -13.56 -1.23
N LEU A 304 -14.47 -12.93 -2.15
CA LEU A 304 -14.92 -11.56 -1.97
C LEU A 304 -15.96 -11.43 -0.84
N SER A 305 -16.79 -12.44 -0.62
CA SER A 305 -17.74 -12.48 0.51
C SER A 305 -17.03 -12.71 1.85
N ALA A 306 -15.97 -13.50 1.87
CA ALA A 306 -15.18 -13.74 3.07
C ALA A 306 -14.12 -12.65 3.35
N PHE A 307 -13.95 -11.70 2.43
CA PHE A 307 -12.92 -10.67 2.56
C PHE A 307 -13.22 -9.72 3.71
N GLY A 308 -12.50 -9.84 4.82
CA GLY A 308 -12.66 -9.01 6.02
C GLY A 308 -11.86 -7.70 6.02
N GLY A 309 -11.37 -7.25 4.87
CA GLY A 309 -10.51 -6.06 4.77
C GLY A 309 -9.01 -6.39 4.76
N VAL A 310 -8.21 -5.34 4.70
CA VAL A 310 -6.75 -5.46 4.76
C VAL A 310 -6.32 -5.40 6.22
N LYS A 311 -5.42 -6.30 6.64
CA LYS A 311 -4.89 -6.32 8.00
C LYS A 311 -4.40 -4.93 8.40
N HIS A 312 -4.88 -4.44 9.54
CA HIS A 312 -4.61 -3.12 10.10
C HIS A 312 -5.11 -1.90 9.28
N ARG A 313 -5.98 -2.11 8.29
CA ARG A 313 -6.61 -1.02 7.51
C ARG A 313 -8.12 -1.21 7.52
N LEU A 314 -8.79 -0.53 8.45
CA LEU A 314 -10.23 -0.64 8.72
C LEU A 314 -10.72 -2.10 8.72
N GLN A 315 -9.84 -2.98 9.20
CA GLN A 315 -10.05 -4.41 9.27
C GLN A 315 -11.16 -4.71 10.26
N TYR A 316 -12.24 -5.32 9.81
CA TYR A 316 -13.20 -5.92 10.73
C TYR A 316 -12.55 -7.12 11.41
N VAL A 317 -12.47 -7.09 12.75
CA VAL A 317 -11.81 -8.12 13.54
C VAL A 317 -12.80 -9.18 14.01
N GLY A 318 -14.00 -8.76 14.36
CA GLY A 318 -15.07 -9.60 14.87
C GLY A 318 -15.97 -8.87 15.85
N GLN A 319 -16.77 -9.64 16.59
CA GLN A 319 -17.66 -9.12 17.63
C GLN A 319 -17.50 -9.89 18.95
N VAL A 320 -17.63 -9.17 20.07
CA VAL A 320 -17.75 -9.71 21.41
C VAL A 320 -18.96 -9.03 22.07
N ASN A 321 -19.95 -9.80 22.55
CA ASN A 321 -21.17 -9.29 23.16
C ASN A 321 -21.88 -8.22 22.30
N GLU A 322 -22.00 -8.48 21.00
CA GLU A 322 -22.59 -7.56 20.00
C GLU A 322 -21.82 -6.23 19.83
N VAL A 323 -20.61 -6.09 20.36
CA VAL A 323 -19.71 -4.97 20.13
C VAL A 323 -18.75 -5.33 19.00
N ALA A 324 -18.75 -4.55 17.92
CA ALA A 324 -17.89 -4.78 16.77
C ALA A 324 -16.50 -4.14 16.96
N PHE A 325 -15.44 -4.84 16.54
CA PHE A 325 -14.06 -4.36 16.62
C PHE A 325 -13.50 -4.11 15.23
N TYR A 326 -12.87 -2.93 15.04
CA TYR A 326 -12.20 -2.55 13.81
C TYR A 326 -10.75 -2.12 14.08
N ASN A 327 -9.83 -2.72 13.34
CA ASN A 327 -8.40 -2.43 13.43
C ASN A 327 -7.95 -1.57 12.24
N ASP A 328 -7.68 -0.31 12.50
CA ASP A 328 -7.17 0.65 11.52
C ASP A 328 -5.83 1.25 11.98
N SER A 329 -4.97 0.40 12.57
CA SER A 329 -3.65 0.80 13.09
C SER A 329 -2.77 1.48 12.03
N LYS A 330 -3.02 1.25 10.74
CA LYS A 330 -2.33 1.91 9.62
C LYS A 330 -2.70 3.38 9.44
N SER A 331 -3.75 3.88 10.07
CA SER A 331 -4.13 5.30 10.07
C SER A 331 -3.20 6.09 10.98
N THR A 332 -2.03 6.43 10.44
CA THR A 332 -0.93 7.11 11.15
C THR A 332 -0.94 8.63 10.97
N ASN A 333 -2.03 9.20 10.46
CA ASN A 333 -2.24 10.64 10.29
C ASN A 333 -3.74 10.99 10.40
N ILE A 334 -4.02 12.28 10.57
CA ILE A 334 -5.36 12.84 10.77
C ILE A 334 -6.31 12.46 9.62
N LEU A 335 -5.90 12.70 8.37
CA LEU A 335 -6.73 12.46 7.19
C LEU A 335 -7.18 10.98 7.07
N ALA A 336 -6.31 10.05 7.44
CA ALA A 336 -6.66 8.62 7.42
C ALA A 336 -7.75 8.30 8.44
N THR A 337 -7.64 8.83 9.66
CA THR A 337 -8.65 8.64 10.72
C THR A 337 -9.98 9.34 10.39
N GLN A 338 -9.96 10.53 9.77
CA GLN A 338 -11.16 11.19 9.25
C GLN A 338 -11.91 10.28 8.27
N LYS A 339 -11.18 9.70 7.30
CA LYS A 339 -11.75 8.75 6.34
C LYS A 339 -12.30 7.48 7.00
N ALA A 340 -11.65 6.98 8.03
CA ALA A 340 -12.13 5.83 8.78
C ALA A 340 -13.46 6.18 9.48
N LEU A 341 -13.51 7.30 10.20
CA LEU A 341 -14.71 7.74 10.92
C LEU A 341 -15.90 7.99 9.99
N SER A 342 -15.69 8.50 8.78
CA SER A 342 -16.77 8.77 7.81
C SER A 342 -17.56 7.52 7.40
N GLY A 343 -17.09 6.32 7.71
CA GLY A 343 -17.78 5.06 7.44
C GLY A 343 -18.71 4.58 8.54
N PHE A 344 -18.80 5.31 9.67
CA PHE A 344 -19.53 4.88 10.86
C PHE A 344 -20.52 5.93 11.37
N ASP A 345 -21.49 5.49 12.18
CA ASP A 345 -22.29 6.35 13.03
C ASP A 345 -21.49 6.68 14.29
N ASN A 346 -21.01 7.92 14.39
CA ASN A 346 -20.18 8.39 15.49
C ASN A 346 -20.80 8.10 16.88
N SER A 347 -22.13 8.15 17.01
CA SER A 347 -22.81 7.91 18.29
C SER A 347 -22.60 6.50 18.86
N LYS A 348 -22.12 5.57 18.02
CA LYS A 348 -21.81 4.18 18.38
C LYS A 348 -20.31 3.90 18.45
N VAL A 349 -19.45 4.85 18.10
CA VAL A 349 -18.01 4.64 18.01
C VAL A 349 -17.32 5.02 19.32
N ILE A 350 -16.51 4.09 19.83
CA ILE A 350 -15.48 4.34 20.83
C ILE A 350 -14.14 4.31 20.10
N LEU A 351 -13.53 5.49 19.93
CA LEU A 351 -12.30 5.68 19.18
C LEU A 351 -11.07 5.50 20.06
N ILE A 352 -10.14 4.64 19.68
CA ILE A 352 -8.80 4.53 20.26
C ILE A 352 -7.85 5.37 19.40
N ALA A 353 -7.25 6.43 19.97
CA ALA A 353 -6.40 7.38 19.25
C ALA A 353 -5.16 7.80 20.06
N GLY A 354 -4.12 8.24 19.34
CA GLY A 354 -2.85 8.69 19.90
C GLY A 354 -1.64 7.87 19.45
N GLY A 355 -0.46 8.29 19.87
CA GLY A 355 0.83 7.72 19.49
C GLY A 355 1.94 8.75 19.53
N LEU A 356 2.93 8.66 18.63
CA LEU A 356 4.10 9.54 18.57
C LEU A 356 3.72 11.02 18.39
N ASP A 357 4.23 11.88 19.24
CA ASP A 357 4.06 13.33 19.10
C ASP A 357 5.04 13.91 18.07
N ARG A 358 4.49 14.36 16.93
CA ARG A 358 5.24 15.04 15.86
C ARG A 358 5.01 16.56 15.87
N GLY A 359 4.40 17.10 16.92
CA GLY A 359 4.07 18.50 17.02
C GLY A 359 2.81 18.92 16.26
N ASN A 360 2.07 17.98 15.65
CA ASN A 360 0.85 18.29 14.93
C ASN A 360 -0.28 18.68 15.88
N GLU A 361 -1.03 19.71 15.52
CA GLU A 361 -2.32 20.01 16.14
C GLU A 361 -3.41 19.14 15.51
N PHE A 362 -4.45 18.81 16.30
CA PHE A 362 -5.55 17.95 15.86
C PHE A 362 -6.82 18.73 15.56
N ASP A 363 -6.73 20.05 15.36
CA ASP A 363 -7.88 20.93 15.11
C ASP A 363 -8.68 20.49 13.86
N GLU A 364 -7.97 20.00 12.83
CA GLU A 364 -8.60 19.47 11.62
C GLU A 364 -9.46 18.20 11.87
N LEU A 365 -9.18 17.45 12.93
CA LEU A 365 -9.94 16.26 13.30
C LEU A 365 -11.18 16.58 14.14
N VAL A 366 -11.24 17.74 14.79
CA VAL A 366 -12.33 18.12 15.70
C VAL A 366 -13.73 17.97 15.09
N PRO A 367 -14.00 18.38 13.83
CA PRO A 367 -15.32 18.19 13.22
C PRO A 367 -15.76 16.73 13.17
N ASP A 368 -14.82 15.81 12.88
CA ASP A 368 -15.08 14.37 12.72
C ASP A 368 -15.21 13.64 14.06
N LEU A 369 -14.65 14.22 15.14
CA LEU A 369 -14.81 13.68 16.50
C LEU A 369 -16.19 13.97 17.10
N LYS A 370 -16.90 15.00 16.62
CA LYS A 370 -18.21 15.35 17.16
C LYS A 370 -19.18 14.19 17.10
N GLY A 371 -19.85 13.98 18.23
CA GLY A 371 -20.86 12.92 18.36
C GLY A 371 -20.29 11.54 18.64
N LEU A 372 -18.96 11.35 18.73
CA LEU A 372 -18.38 10.09 19.19
C LEU A 372 -18.90 9.74 20.58
N LYS A 373 -19.22 8.46 20.79
CA LYS A 373 -19.66 7.96 22.09
C LYS A 373 -18.60 8.20 23.17
N LYS A 374 -17.34 7.90 22.85
CA LYS A 374 -16.19 8.08 23.75
C LYS A 374 -14.86 7.97 22.99
N MET A 375 -13.78 8.45 23.61
CA MET A 375 -12.43 8.18 23.16
C MET A 375 -11.59 7.46 24.23
N VAL A 376 -10.62 6.66 23.81
CA VAL A 376 -9.54 6.15 24.65
C VAL A 376 -8.23 6.61 24.07
N ILE A 377 -7.43 7.34 24.86
CA ILE A 377 -6.29 8.10 24.36
C ILE A 377 -5.01 7.54 24.97
N LEU A 378 -3.98 7.34 24.12
CA LEU A 378 -2.68 6.79 24.52
C LEU A 378 -1.51 7.52 23.85
N GLY A 379 -0.31 7.26 24.35
CA GLY A 379 0.95 7.67 23.73
C GLY A 379 1.34 9.13 23.97
N GLN A 380 2.45 9.54 23.34
CA GLN A 380 3.08 10.85 23.54
C GLN A 380 2.18 12.03 23.13
N SER A 381 1.37 11.85 22.09
CA SER A 381 0.45 12.90 21.57
C SER A 381 -0.81 13.10 22.44
N ALA A 382 -0.97 12.34 23.54
CA ALA A 382 -2.20 12.30 24.34
C ALA A 382 -2.70 13.70 24.74
N ALA A 383 -1.82 14.61 25.17
CA ALA A 383 -2.24 15.96 25.58
C ALA A 383 -2.90 16.76 24.43
N ARG A 384 -2.42 16.61 23.19
CA ARG A 384 -2.97 17.29 22.02
C ARG A 384 -4.28 16.65 21.55
N VAL A 385 -4.36 15.31 21.57
CA VAL A 385 -5.58 14.57 21.21
C VAL A 385 -6.70 14.86 22.22
N LYS A 386 -6.38 14.96 23.53
CA LYS A 386 -7.35 15.35 24.56
C LYS A 386 -7.92 16.75 24.31
N ARG A 387 -7.06 17.71 23.93
CA ARG A 387 -7.52 19.08 23.58
C ARG A 387 -8.52 19.03 22.42
N ALA A 388 -8.27 18.24 21.39
CA ALA A 388 -9.23 18.06 20.30
C ALA A 388 -10.52 17.39 20.75
N ALA A 389 -10.45 16.40 21.65
CA ALA A 389 -11.63 15.77 22.26
C ALA A 389 -12.45 16.77 23.08
N ASP A 390 -11.79 17.62 23.90
CA ASP A 390 -12.45 18.68 24.67
C ASP A 390 -13.15 19.69 23.74
N GLN A 391 -12.52 20.11 22.65
CA GLN A 391 -13.11 20.99 21.65
C GLN A 391 -14.32 20.36 20.93
N ALA A 392 -14.27 19.04 20.72
CA ALA A 392 -15.38 18.29 20.12
C ALA A 392 -16.50 17.95 21.12
N GLY A 393 -16.28 18.17 22.43
CA GLY A 393 -17.21 17.81 23.50
C GLY A 393 -17.33 16.30 23.74
N VAL A 394 -16.25 15.55 23.50
CA VAL A 394 -16.19 14.08 23.64
C VAL A 394 -15.45 13.68 24.91
N SER A 395 -16.08 12.84 25.74
CA SER A 395 -15.42 12.30 26.94
C SER A 395 -14.36 11.26 26.58
N TYR A 396 -13.30 11.17 27.40
CA TYR A 396 -12.22 10.23 27.14
C TYR A 396 -11.67 9.53 28.41
N LEU A 397 -10.94 8.46 28.17
CA LEU A 397 -10.13 7.73 29.18
C LEU A 397 -8.68 7.68 28.73
N ASP A 398 -7.75 7.63 29.67
CA ASP A 398 -6.34 7.38 29.40
C ASP A 398 -6.03 5.88 29.35
N ALA A 399 -5.11 5.52 28.45
CA ALA A 399 -4.57 4.16 28.37
C ALA A 399 -3.03 4.18 28.29
N THR A 400 -2.42 3.11 28.78
CA THR A 400 -0.95 2.92 28.78
C THR A 400 -0.44 2.42 27.42
N ASP A 401 -1.22 1.58 26.76
CA ASP A 401 -0.93 0.95 25.49
C ASP A 401 -2.24 0.57 24.77
N VAL A 402 -2.12 -0.04 23.58
CA VAL A 402 -3.30 -0.40 22.79
C VAL A 402 -4.11 -1.57 23.39
N ARG A 403 -3.47 -2.46 24.15
CA ARG A 403 -4.15 -3.57 24.80
C ARG A 403 -5.03 -3.03 25.94
N ASP A 404 -4.47 -2.21 26.83
CA ASP A 404 -5.23 -1.50 27.88
C ASP A 404 -6.33 -0.63 27.27
N ALA A 405 -6.06 0.05 26.14
CA ALA A 405 -7.05 0.84 25.43
C ALA A 405 -8.23 0.00 24.92
N ALA A 406 -7.96 -1.16 24.32
CA ALA A 406 -9.00 -2.07 23.82
C ALA A 406 -9.91 -2.58 24.97
N HIS A 407 -9.32 -3.00 26.08
CA HIS A 407 -10.08 -3.43 27.27
C HIS A 407 -10.92 -2.29 27.87
N LYS A 408 -10.36 -1.09 27.99
CA LYS A 408 -11.08 0.10 28.47
C LYS A 408 -12.21 0.51 27.52
N ALA A 409 -11.97 0.47 26.21
CA ALA A 409 -12.99 0.76 25.22
C ALA A 409 -14.15 -0.24 25.31
N PHE A 410 -13.84 -1.52 25.38
CA PHE A 410 -14.86 -2.56 25.51
C PHE A 410 -15.68 -2.43 26.80
N ALA A 411 -15.05 -2.10 27.93
CA ALA A 411 -15.75 -1.87 29.20
C ALA A 411 -16.72 -0.67 29.20
N GLN A 412 -16.61 0.22 28.20
CA GLN A 412 -17.51 1.37 27.99
C GLN A 412 -18.55 1.12 26.89
N ALA A 413 -18.43 0.01 26.16
CA ALA A 413 -19.28 -0.31 25.04
C ALA A 413 -20.58 -1.01 25.48
N GLU A 414 -21.63 -0.79 24.72
CA GLU A 414 -22.94 -1.45 24.82
C GLU A 414 -23.19 -2.26 23.53
N PRO A 415 -24.12 -3.26 23.58
CA PRO A 415 -24.50 -3.99 22.36
C PRO A 415 -24.84 -3.07 21.19
N GLY A 416 -24.23 -3.32 20.04
CA GLY A 416 -24.36 -2.50 18.83
C GLY A 416 -23.33 -1.37 18.69
N ASP A 417 -22.42 -1.21 19.66
CA ASP A 417 -21.31 -0.26 19.57
C ASP A 417 -20.12 -0.80 18.78
N ILE A 418 -19.18 0.11 18.51
CA ILE A 418 -17.98 -0.13 17.71
C ILE A 418 -16.75 0.31 18.50
N VAL A 419 -15.80 -0.57 18.69
CA VAL A 419 -14.44 -0.25 19.16
C VAL A 419 -13.55 -0.10 17.93
N LEU A 420 -13.11 1.13 17.64
CA LEU A 420 -12.29 1.47 16.48
C LEU A 420 -10.89 1.89 16.92
N LEU A 421 -9.87 1.10 16.58
CA LEU A 421 -8.47 1.54 16.62
C LEU A 421 -8.18 2.33 15.34
N SER A 422 -8.15 3.67 15.41
CA SER A 422 -7.72 4.55 14.31
C SER A 422 -6.91 5.71 14.89
N PRO A 423 -5.59 5.50 15.06
CA PRO A 423 -4.78 6.29 15.99
C PRO A 423 -4.50 7.73 15.60
N ALA A 424 -4.65 8.13 14.33
CA ALA A 424 -4.24 9.42 13.76
C ALA A 424 -2.73 9.74 13.91
N ASN A 425 -1.94 8.81 14.47
CA ASN A 425 -0.53 8.98 14.83
C ASN A 425 0.31 7.77 14.46
N ALA A 426 1.61 8.01 14.19
CA ALA A 426 2.59 6.94 14.11
C ALA A 426 2.71 6.21 15.47
N SER A 427 3.20 4.98 15.44
CA SER A 427 3.26 4.08 16.60
C SER A 427 4.60 4.07 17.32
N TRP A 428 5.60 4.80 16.83
CA TRP A 428 7.02 4.65 17.19
C TRP A 428 7.39 5.15 18.59
N ASP A 429 6.43 5.64 19.34
CA ASP A 429 6.58 5.98 20.76
C ASP A 429 6.49 4.76 21.70
N ILE A 430 5.63 3.78 21.34
CA ILE A 430 5.39 2.56 22.13
C ILE A 430 5.77 1.31 21.33
N TYR A 431 5.60 1.32 20.01
CA TYR A 431 5.75 0.16 19.13
C TYR A 431 6.77 0.43 18.02
N SER A 432 7.46 -0.61 17.55
CA SER A 432 8.43 -0.52 16.45
C SER A 432 7.80 -0.11 15.10
N ASN A 433 6.53 -0.44 14.89
CA ASN A 433 5.75 -0.10 13.69
C ASN A 433 4.25 -0.23 13.95
N PHE A 434 3.41 0.17 12.98
CA PHE A 434 1.95 0.10 13.10
C PHE A 434 1.43 -1.33 13.06
N GLU A 435 2.15 -2.26 12.44
CA GLU A 435 1.80 -3.67 12.38
C GLU A 435 1.81 -4.28 13.78
N VAL A 436 2.88 -4.05 14.54
CA VAL A 436 2.98 -4.53 15.94
C VAL A 436 1.87 -3.95 16.79
N ARG A 437 1.59 -2.64 16.69
CA ARG A 437 0.45 -2.02 17.39
C ARG A 437 -0.88 -2.65 17.02
N GLY A 438 -1.07 -2.95 15.74
CA GLY A 438 -2.28 -3.60 15.26
C GLY A 438 -2.39 -5.06 15.68
N ASP A 439 -1.29 -5.79 15.76
CA ASP A 439 -1.26 -7.18 16.26
C ASP A 439 -1.57 -7.25 17.76
N GLU A 440 -1.10 -6.30 18.56
CA GLU A 440 -1.48 -6.18 19.98
C GLU A 440 -2.99 -5.90 20.15
N PHE A 441 -3.60 -5.11 19.27
CA PHE A 441 -5.05 -4.92 19.29
C PHE A 441 -5.81 -6.21 18.94
N LEU A 442 -5.31 -7.01 17.98
CA LEU A 442 -5.89 -8.31 17.67
C LEU A 442 -5.75 -9.28 18.85
N ALA A 443 -4.60 -9.29 19.54
CA ALA A 443 -4.39 -10.11 20.75
C ALA A 443 -5.36 -9.71 21.87
N ALA A 444 -5.55 -8.41 22.11
CA ALA A 444 -6.53 -7.92 23.09
C ALA A 444 -7.97 -8.35 22.75
N PHE A 445 -8.34 -8.33 21.46
CA PHE A 445 -9.64 -8.83 21.01
C PHE A 445 -9.82 -10.33 21.31
N GLU A 446 -8.80 -11.16 21.07
CA GLU A 446 -8.89 -12.60 21.40
C GLU A 446 -9.01 -12.83 22.90
N GLU A 447 -8.34 -12.04 23.76
CA GLU A 447 -8.50 -12.10 25.22
C GLU A 447 -9.93 -11.74 25.66
N LEU A 448 -10.60 -10.80 24.97
CA LEU A 448 -11.98 -10.39 25.29
C LEU A 448 -13.04 -11.44 24.91
N LYS A 449 -12.71 -12.37 24.03
CA LYS A 449 -13.60 -13.49 23.68
C LYS A 449 -13.76 -14.53 24.80
N GLY A 450 -12.80 -14.61 25.73
CA GLY A 450 -12.78 -15.58 26.84
C GLY A 450 -12.03 -16.84 26.48
#